data_ce3bcc816dae526de7720ae37c078ba5
#
_entry.id   ce3bcc816dae526de7720ae37c078ba5
#
_cell.length_a   1.000
_cell.length_b   1.000
_cell.length_c   1.000
_cell.angle_alpha   90.00
_cell.angle_beta   90.00
_cell.angle_gamma   90.00
#
_symmetry.space_group_name_H-M   'P 1'
#
loop_
_entity.id
_entity.type
_entity.pdbx_description
1 polymer ?
#
loop_
_entity_poly.entity_id
_entity_poly.type
_entity_poly.pdbx_seq_one_letter_code
_entity_poly.pdbx_strand_id
1 'polypeptide(L)'
;MLIKQRKGWEISESRVTPEHMFLNRRAFMGTAAGAAALLSTGAARAEDDPSVGLYPAKLNATYADAGRAVTPLEINRAYNNYYEFGTSKQIYDAAEALSIRPWSVVIDGEVEAPITLAIDDLLKKVQLEERIYRHRCVEAWSMVVPWTGFTLKSLVEMAKPKAEAKFVRFETFNKPEVAVGQQPGLFSSYPWPYVEGLTMAEAMNDLSFLVTGAYGKPLPKSMGSPIRLHLPWKYGFKSIKGIVKIS
;
A
#
# COMPACT_ATOMS: atom_id res chain seq x y z
N MET A 1 -32.07 -47.98 -3.82
CA MET A 1 -32.37 -46.57 -4.08
C MET A 1 -31.33 -45.72 -3.33
N LEU A 2 -30.41 -45.06 -4.02
CA LEU A 2 -29.38 -44.22 -3.40
C LEU A 2 -29.97 -42.83 -3.19
N ILE A 3 -30.29 -42.49 -1.94
CA ILE A 3 -30.75 -41.16 -1.60
C ILE A 3 -29.51 -40.27 -1.37
N LYS A 4 -29.21 -39.38 -2.33
CA LYS A 4 -28.15 -38.41 -2.18
C LYS A 4 -28.68 -37.21 -1.36
N GLN A 5 -28.27 -37.08 -0.10
CA GLN A 5 -28.52 -35.87 0.69
C GLN A 5 -27.58 -34.76 0.25
N ARG A 6 -28.13 -33.63 -0.24
CA ARG A 6 -27.36 -32.42 -0.54
C ARG A 6 -26.85 -31.80 0.75
N LYS A 7 -25.56 -31.55 0.82
CA LYS A 7 -24.96 -30.81 1.93
C LYS A 7 -25.16 -29.31 1.69
N GLY A 8 -25.30 -28.51 2.76
CA GLY A 8 -25.62 -27.08 2.66
C GLY A 8 -24.61 -26.22 1.87
N TRP A 9 -23.43 -26.75 1.57
CA TRP A 9 -22.39 -26.11 0.76
C TRP A 9 -22.35 -26.59 -0.70
N GLU A 10 -23.17 -27.59 -1.08
CA GLU A 10 -23.24 -28.07 -2.45
C GLU A 10 -24.07 -27.13 -3.32
N ILE A 11 -23.46 -26.58 -4.37
CA ILE A 11 -24.16 -25.81 -5.42
C ILE A 11 -24.54 -26.73 -6.58
N SER A 12 -25.69 -26.45 -7.22
CA SER A 12 -26.10 -27.20 -8.39
C SER A 12 -25.15 -26.95 -9.56
N GLU A 13 -24.88 -27.98 -10.36
CA GLU A 13 -23.96 -27.94 -11.51
C GLU A 13 -24.32 -26.85 -12.52
N SER A 14 -25.62 -26.51 -12.66
CA SER A 14 -26.11 -25.39 -13.47
C SER A 14 -25.69 -23.99 -12.97
N ARG A 15 -25.19 -23.89 -11.75
CA ARG A 15 -24.64 -22.64 -11.16
C ARG A 15 -23.11 -22.60 -11.15
N VAL A 16 -22.45 -23.67 -11.58
CA VAL A 16 -21.00 -23.72 -11.70
C VAL A 16 -20.59 -23.06 -13.00
N THR A 17 -19.61 -22.20 -12.97
CA THR A 17 -19.06 -21.57 -14.18
C THR A 17 -18.49 -22.65 -15.09
N PRO A 18 -18.90 -22.77 -16.35
CA PRO A 18 -18.40 -23.77 -17.28
C PRO A 18 -16.87 -23.68 -17.43
N GLU A 19 -16.20 -24.84 -17.49
CA GLU A 19 -14.73 -24.94 -17.54
C GLU A 19 -14.12 -24.13 -18.70
N HIS A 20 -14.76 -24.10 -19.87
CA HIS A 20 -14.29 -23.34 -21.02
C HIS A 20 -14.28 -21.83 -20.77
N MET A 21 -15.19 -21.30 -19.94
CA MET A 21 -15.18 -19.87 -19.53
C MET A 21 -14.08 -19.60 -18.52
N PHE A 22 -13.74 -20.58 -17.70
CA PHE A 22 -12.63 -20.47 -16.75
C PHE A 22 -11.27 -20.50 -17.47
N LEU A 23 -11.11 -21.35 -18.46
CA LEU A 23 -9.86 -21.52 -19.24
C LEU A 23 -9.63 -20.39 -20.25
N ASN A 24 -10.69 -19.75 -20.77
CA ASN A 24 -10.59 -18.68 -21.78
C ASN A 24 -10.40 -17.26 -21.21
N ARG A 25 -10.13 -17.10 -19.93
CA ARG A 25 -9.80 -15.78 -19.34
C ARG A 25 -8.64 -15.07 -20.06
N ARG A 26 -7.68 -15.84 -20.60
CA ARG A 26 -6.57 -15.26 -21.40
C ARG A 26 -7.02 -14.72 -22.76
N ALA A 27 -8.00 -15.34 -23.41
CA ALA A 27 -8.53 -14.89 -24.69
C ALA A 27 -9.40 -13.63 -24.53
N PHE A 28 -10.17 -13.52 -23.44
CA PHE A 28 -10.99 -12.34 -23.12
C PHE A 28 -10.13 -11.10 -22.82
N MET A 29 -8.97 -11.29 -22.19
CA MET A 29 -7.99 -10.22 -21.93
C MET A 29 -7.29 -9.73 -23.20
N GLY A 30 -7.13 -10.60 -24.22
CA GLY A 30 -6.47 -10.25 -25.48
C GLY A 30 -7.30 -9.36 -26.41
N THR A 31 -8.64 -9.42 -26.35
CA THR A 31 -9.52 -8.60 -27.20
C THR A 31 -9.77 -7.20 -26.63
N ALA A 32 -9.59 -6.98 -25.33
CA ALA A 32 -9.69 -5.66 -24.70
C ALA A 32 -8.45 -4.78 -24.94
N ALA A 33 -7.28 -5.39 -25.21
CA ALA A 33 -6.03 -4.66 -25.44
C ALA A 33 -5.95 -3.99 -26.82
N GLY A 34 -6.73 -4.45 -27.81
CA GLY A 34 -6.72 -3.90 -29.18
C GLY A 34 -7.46 -2.58 -29.36
N ALA A 35 -8.38 -2.21 -28.46
CA ALA A 35 -9.17 -1.00 -28.58
C ALA A 35 -8.59 0.23 -27.84
N ALA A 36 -7.62 0.02 -26.95
CA ALA A 36 -7.02 1.09 -26.13
C ALA A 36 -5.80 1.79 -26.78
N ALA A 37 -5.32 1.28 -27.91
CA ALA A 37 -4.09 1.79 -28.56
C ALA A 37 -4.26 3.08 -29.38
N LEU A 38 -5.45 3.67 -29.47
CA LEU A 38 -5.73 4.84 -30.35
C LEU A 38 -6.03 6.15 -29.61
N LEU A 39 -5.92 6.22 -28.29
CA LEU A 39 -6.23 7.44 -27.52
C LEU A 39 -5.13 7.92 -26.56
N SER A 40 -3.88 7.52 -26.71
CA SER A 40 -2.80 7.99 -25.84
C SER A 40 -1.81 8.92 -26.56
N THR A 41 -2.23 10.13 -26.90
CA THR A 41 -1.32 11.26 -27.11
C THR A 41 -1.41 12.25 -25.95
N GLY A 42 -1.04 11.79 -24.79
CA GLY A 42 -0.84 12.58 -23.59
C GLY A 42 0.26 11.91 -22.78
N ALA A 43 1.51 11.99 -23.24
CA ALA A 43 2.64 11.61 -22.40
C ALA A 43 2.65 12.58 -21.20
N ALA A 44 2.02 12.18 -20.09
CA ALA A 44 2.34 12.75 -18.81
C ALA A 44 3.85 12.55 -18.63
N ARG A 45 4.63 13.63 -18.67
CA ARG A 45 6.03 13.61 -18.27
C ARG A 45 6.07 12.94 -16.91
N ALA A 46 6.81 11.84 -16.79
CA ALA A 46 7.20 11.32 -15.50
C ALA A 46 7.82 12.51 -14.75
N GLU A 47 7.15 12.95 -13.68
CA GLU A 47 7.75 13.93 -12.77
C GLU A 47 9.09 13.33 -12.35
N ASP A 48 10.18 14.07 -12.56
CA ASP A 48 11.50 13.64 -12.11
C ASP A 48 11.44 13.48 -10.59
N ASP A 49 11.30 12.25 -10.12
CA ASP A 49 11.26 11.95 -8.70
C ASP A 49 12.65 12.19 -8.11
N PRO A 50 12.87 13.24 -7.30
CA PRO A 50 14.19 13.58 -6.78
C PRO A 50 14.76 12.50 -5.85
N SER A 51 13.93 11.56 -5.39
CA SER A 51 14.38 10.46 -4.54
C SER A 51 14.96 9.27 -5.30
N VAL A 52 14.89 9.24 -6.64
CA VAL A 52 15.39 8.11 -7.47
C VAL A 52 16.82 7.71 -7.11
N GLY A 53 17.69 8.68 -6.86
CA GLY A 53 19.09 8.47 -6.50
C GLY A 53 19.31 7.79 -5.13
N LEU A 54 18.28 7.64 -4.31
CA LEU A 54 18.33 6.95 -3.01
C LEU A 54 18.11 5.44 -3.13
N TYR A 55 17.74 4.96 -4.32
CA TYR A 55 17.43 3.55 -4.57
C TYR A 55 18.40 2.96 -5.61
N PRO A 56 18.74 1.66 -5.49
CA PRO A 56 18.40 0.74 -4.40
C PRO A 56 19.13 1.07 -3.11
N ALA A 57 18.48 0.88 -1.96
CA ALA A 57 19.11 0.97 -0.66
C ALA A 57 19.79 -0.37 -0.27
N LYS A 58 20.67 -0.34 0.73
CA LYS A 58 21.37 -1.54 1.20
C LYS A 58 20.38 -2.54 1.81
N LEU A 59 20.48 -3.81 1.38
CA LEU A 59 19.72 -4.91 1.96
C LEU A 59 20.17 -5.14 3.42
N ASN A 60 19.20 -5.17 4.33
CA ASN A 60 19.44 -5.53 5.73
C ASN A 60 19.52 -7.06 5.84
N ALA A 61 20.69 -7.56 6.25
CA ALA A 61 20.98 -9.00 6.32
C ALA A 61 20.04 -9.78 7.27
N THR A 62 19.53 -9.13 8.33
CA THR A 62 18.59 -9.74 9.27
C THR A 62 17.23 -10.02 8.61
N TYR A 63 16.86 -9.25 7.60
CA TYR A 63 15.56 -9.32 6.91
C TYR A 63 15.71 -9.65 5.42
N ALA A 64 16.76 -10.40 5.06
CA ALA A 64 17.08 -10.72 3.67
C ALA A 64 16.27 -11.89 3.09
N ASP A 65 15.58 -12.65 3.93
CA ASP A 65 14.78 -13.80 3.53
C ASP A 65 13.46 -13.86 4.29
N ALA A 66 12.37 -14.03 3.54
CA ALA A 66 11.04 -14.25 4.09
C ALA A 66 10.58 -15.71 3.98
N GLY A 67 11.49 -16.66 3.67
CA GLY A 67 11.21 -18.09 3.54
C GLY A 67 10.31 -18.44 2.35
N ARG A 68 10.24 -17.57 1.34
CA ARG A 68 9.48 -17.74 0.10
C ARG A 68 10.00 -16.76 -0.97
N ALA A 69 9.93 -17.16 -2.23
CA ALA A 69 10.36 -16.32 -3.35
C ALA A 69 9.63 -14.96 -3.37
N VAL A 70 10.36 -13.92 -3.76
CA VAL A 70 9.83 -12.57 -3.96
C VAL A 70 8.74 -12.61 -5.03
N THR A 71 7.61 -11.98 -4.75
CA THR A 71 6.50 -11.84 -5.72
C THR A 71 6.93 -10.87 -6.81
N PRO A 72 6.77 -11.20 -8.11
CA PRO A 72 7.12 -10.28 -9.21
C PRO A 72 6.44 -8.92 -9.07
N LEU A 73 7.16 -7.85 -9.42
CA LEU A 73 6.67 -6.47 -9.34
C LEU A 73 5.36 -6.27 -10.11
N GLU A 74 5.25 -6.87 -11.31
CA GLU A 74 4.08 -6.75 -12.18
C GLU A 74 2.81 -7.26 -11.52
N ILE A 75 2.92 -8.35 -10.74
CA ILE A 75 1.81 -8.90 -9.95
C ILE A 75 1.49 -7.96 -8.80
N ASN A 76 2.51 -7.53 -8.05
CA ASN A 76 2.31 -6.73 -6.86
C ASN A 76 1.71 -5.35 -7.19
N ARG A 77 2.25 -4.64 -8.19
CA ARG A 77 1.75 -3.30 -8.56
C ARG A 77 0.33 -3.33 -9.15
N ALA A 78 -0.07 -4.44 -9.78
CA ALA A 78 -1.36 -4.58 -10.44
C ALA A 78 -2.47 -5.17 -9.55
N TYR A 79 -2.13 -5.72 -8.38
CA TYR A 79 -3.08 -6.39 -7.48
C TYR A 79 -3.00 -5.79 -6.09
N ASN A 80 -3.81 -4.77 -5.81
CA ASN A 80 -3.79 -4.02 -4.57
C ASN A 80 -5.18 -3.77 -4.01
N ASN A 81 -5.27 -3.65 -2.68
CA ASN A 81 -6.38 -3.02 -1.99
C ASN A 81 -5.98 -1.58 -1.68
N TYR A 82 -6.58 -0.62 -2.37
CA TYR A 82 -6.40 0.80 -2.10
C TYR A 82 -7.75 1.49 -2.27
N TYR A 83 -8.55 1.40 -1.22
CA TYR A 83 -9.98 1.76 -1.24
C TYR A 83 -10.22 3.24 -1.55
N GLU A 84 -9.25 4.09 -1.30
CA GLU A 84 -9.26 5.49 -1.72
C GLU A 84 -9.46 5.64 -3.24
N PHE A 85 -9.00 4.66 -4.03
CA PHE A 85 -9.16 4.65 -5.49
C PHE A 85 -10.24 3.69 -5.99
N GLY A 86 -10.76 2.82 -5.15
CA GLY A 86 -11.83 1.89 -5.53
C GLY A 86 -11.79 0.55 -4.82
N THR A 87 -12.84 -0.25 -5.05
CA THR A 87 -13.04 -1.57 -4.40
C THR A 87 -12.40 -2.72 -5.14
N SER A 88 -12.01 -2.53 -6.40
CA SER A 88 -11.36 -3.58 -7.18
C SER A 88 -9.88 -3.73 -6.80
N LYS A 89 -9.26 -4.85 -7.19
CA LYS A 89 -7.80 -5.01 -7.07
C LYS A 89 -7.02 -4.27 -8.15
N GLN A 90 -7.70 -3.80 -9.20
CA GLN A 90 -7.13 -3.18 -10.38
C GLN A 90 -7.24 -1.66 -10.30
N ILE A 91 -6.64 -1.10 -9.23
CA ILE A 91 -6.63 0.36 -8.97
C ILE A 91 -5.37 1.03 -9.51
N TYR A 92 -4.53 0.30 -10.21
CA TYR A 92 -3.22 0.79 -10.65
C TYR A 92 -3.33 2.10 -11.44
N ASP A 93 -4.14 2.10 -12.51
CA ASP A 93 -4.32 3.27 -13.38
C ASP A 93 -4.95 4.45 -12.62
N ALA A 94 -5.94 4.17 -11.77
CA ALA A 94 -6.58 5.20 -10.96
C ALA A 94 -5.59 5.85 -9.97
N ALA A 95 -4.70 5.07 -9.38
CA ALA A 95 -3.70 5.57 -8.45
C ALA A 95 -2.64 6.47 -9.12
N GLU A 96 -2.40 6.30 -10.44
CA GLU A 96 -1.45 7.15 -11.18
C GLU A 96 -1.87 8.63 -11.22
N ALA A 97 -3.16 8.93 -11.03
CA ALA A 97 -3.65 10.30 -10.95
C ALA A 97 -3.19 11.06 -9.66
N LEU A 98 -2.73 10.33 -8.63
CA LEU A 98 -2.27 10.97 -7.38
C LEU A 98 -0.96 11.72 -7.61
N SER A 99 -0.96 13.03 -7.40
CA SER A 99 0.29 13.79 -7.27
C SER A 99 0.93 13.47 -5.91
N ILE A 100 2.16 12.96 -5.94
CA ILE A 100 2.95 12.61 -4.77
C ILE A 100 4.04 13.64 -4.46
N ARG A 101 4.09 14.72 -5.25
CA ARG A 101 4.94 15.89 -5.02
C ARG A 101 4.22 17.17 -5.48
N PRO A 102 4.27 18.22 -4.63
CA PRO A 102 4.81 18.23 -3.28
C PRO A 102 3.98 17.37 -2.32
N TRP A 103 4.65 16.69 -1.36
CA TRP A 103 4.01 15.91 -0.32
C TRP A 103 4.65 16.21 1.03
N SER A 104 3.83 16.42 2.04
CA SER A 104 4.29 16.69 3.41
C SER A 104 3.62 15.74 4.39
N VAL A 105 4.37 15.40 5.43
CA VAL A 105 3.87 14.66 6.58
C VAL A 105 3.88 15.58 7.80
N VAL A 106 2.71 15.76 8.41
CA VAL A 106 2.57 16.47 9.68
C VAL A 106 2.74 15.50 10.82
N ILE A 107 3.56 15.84 11.79
CA ILE A 107 3.74 15.09 13.03
C ILE A 107 3.33 16.00 14.17
N ASP A 108 2.28 15.64 14.91
CA ASP A 108 1.72 16.44 16.00
C ASP A 108 1.20 15.57 17.16
N GLY A 109 0.34 16.12 17.99
CA GLY A 109 -0.21 15.45 19.16
C GLY A 109 0.69 15.58 20.39
N GLU A 110 0.89 14.49 21.12
CA GLU A 110 1.70 14.46 22.34
C GLU A 110 3.21 14.40 22.03
N VAL A 111 3.72 15.44 21.35
CA VAL A 111 5.14 15.66 21.01
C VAL A 111 5.64 16.96 21.64
N GLU A 112 6.98 17.15 21.75
CA GLU A 112 7.56 18.39 22.27
C GLU A 112 7.15 19.61 21.42
N ALA A 113 7.20 19.46 20.09
CA ALA A 113 6.77 20.46 19.13
C ALA A 113 6.24 19.81 17.85
N PRO A 114 5.14 20.30 17.27
CA PRO A 114 4.69 19.83 15.97
C PRO A 114 5.74 20.07 14.88
N ILE A 115 5.86 19.11 13.96
CA ILE A 115 6.81 19.13 12.85
C ILE A 115 6.04 18.89 11.54
N THR A 116 6.33 19.67 10.51
CA THR A 116 5.89 19.40 9.15
C THR A 116 7.13 19.15 8.29
N LEU A 117 7.20 17.97 7.68
CA LEU A 117 8.33 17.57 6.84
C LEU A 117 7.85 17.33 5.42
N ALA A 118 8.46 18.01 4.45
CA ALA A 118 8.37 17.56 3.06
C ALA A 118 8.99 16.18 2.93
N ILE A 119 8.41 15.31 2.08
CA ILE A 119 8.88 13.94 1.94
C ILE A 119 10.36 13.87 1.57
N ASP A 120 10.82 14.76 0.70
CA ASP A 120 12.22 14.78 0.26
C ASP A 120 13.18 15.25 1.37
N ASP A 121 12.72 16.06 2.28
CA ASP A 121 13.51 16.47 3.46
C ASP A 121 13.49 15.41 4.56
N LEU A 122 12.40 14.66 4.69
CA LEU A 122 12.34 13.50 5.56
C LEU A 122 13.35 12.42 5.10
N LEU A 123 13.39 12.14 3.79
CA LEU A 123 14.29 11.14 3.22
C LEU A 123 15.78 11.47 3.42
N LYS A 124 16.14 12.76 3.51
CA LYS A 124 17.51 13.19 3.83
C LYS A 124 17.89 12.98 5.30
N LYS A 125 16.89 12.86 6.18
CA LYS A 125 17.10 12.75 7.65
C LYS A 125 17.13 11.33 8.17
N VAL A 126 16.75 10.36 7.33
CA VAL A 126 16.63 8.94 7.72
C VAL A 126 17.61 8.08 6.93
N GLN A 127 18.02 6.97 7.51
CA GLN A 127 18.82 5.98 6.80
C GLN A 127 17.89 4.95 6.17
N LEU A 128 17.86 4.89 4.83
CA LEU A 128 17.10 3.90 4.10
C LEU A 128 17.82 2.55 4.08
N GLU A 129 17.03 1.48 4.21
CA GLU A 129 17.47 0.10 4.02
C GLU A 129 16.41 -0.70 3.28
N GLU A 130 16.81 -1.80 2.65
CA GLU A 130 15.86 -2.75 2.06
C GLU A 130 15.62 -3.92 3.00
N ARG A 131 14.35 -4.36 3.11
CA ARG A 131 13.89 -5.51 3.89
C ARG A 131 12.94 -6.37 3.08
N ILE A 132 13.12 -7.67 3.09
CA ILE A 132 12.22 -8.62 2.43
C ILE A 132 11.18 -9.09 3.44
N TYR A 133 9.92 -8.65 3.28
CA TYR A 133 8.84 -8.97 4.18
C TYR A 133 7.68 -9.67 3.47
N ARG A 134 6.95 -10.51 4.21
CA ARG A 134 5.62 -10.98 3.80
C ARG A 134 4.58 -9.92 4.09
N HIS A 135 3.81 -9.58 3.07
CA HIS A 135 2.60 -8.80 3.19
C HIS A 135 1.40 -9.74 3.13
N ARG A 136 0.56 -9.76 4.17
CA ARG A 136 -0.60 -10.64 4.27
C ARG A 136 -1.87 -9.83 4.31
N CYS A 137 -2.80 -10.09 3.40
CA CYS A 137 -4.12 -9.49 3.43
C CYS A 137 -5.09 -10.36 4.26
N VAL A 138 -6.07 -9.74 4.91
CA VAL A 138 -7.17 -10.43 5.58
C VAL A 138 -8.03 -11.24 4.60
N GLU A 139 -7.99 -10.91 3.32
CA GLU A 139 -8.63 -11.63 2.22
C GLU A 139 -7.90 -12.93 1.82
N ALA A 140 -7.01 -13.44 2.68
CA ALA A 140 -6.29 -14.69 2.55
C ALA A 140 -5.22 -14.78 1.44
N TRP A 141 -4.88 -13.68 0.77
CA TRP A 141 -3.73 -13.62 -0.14
C TRP A 141 -2.49 -13.01 0.52
N SER A 142 -1.32 -13.35 0.01
CA SER A 142 -0.06 -12.80 0.52
C SER A 142 0.97 -12.63 -0.60
N MET A 143 1.88 -11.70 -0.40
CA MET A 143 3.02 -11.43 -1.27
C MET A 143 4.31 -11.32 -0.45
N VAL A 144 5.44 -11.60 -1.07
CA VAL A 144 6.77 -11.30 -0.54
C VAL A 144 7.31 -10.11 -1.29
N VAL A 145 7.66 -9.05 -0.59
CA VAL A 145 8.02 -7.77 -1.19
C VAL A 145 9.34 -7.27 -0.62
N PRO A 146 10.31 -6.90 -1.47
CA PRO A 146 11.50 -6.18 -1.04
C PRO A 146 11.15 -4.70 -0.87
N TRP A 147 10.86 -4.32 0.36
CA TRP A 147 10.51 -2.96 0.74
C TRP A 147 11.77 -2.15 1.04
N THR A 148 11.84 -0.93 0.53
CA THR A 148 12.86 0.06 0.93
C THR A 148 12.20 1.12 1.80
N GLY A 149 12.86 1.47 2.89
CA GLY A 149 12.36 2.45 3.84
C GLY A 149 13.23 2.56 5.09
N PHE A 150 12.61 2.92 6.19
CA PHE A 150 13.27 3.12 7.49
C PHE A 150 12.34 2.72 8.64
N THR A 151 12.89 2.50 9.83
CA THR A 151 12.09 2.07 10.99
C THR A 151 11.14 3.19 11.43
N LEU A 152 9.91 2.83 11.81
CA LEU A 152 8.98 3.80 12.43
C LEU A 152 9.57 4.38 13.71
N LYS A 153 10.34 3.59 14.46
CA LYS A 153 11.05 4.02 15.64
C LYS A 153 11.90 5.26 15.38
N SER A 154 12.66 5.32 14.26
CA SER A 154 13.48 6.49 13.92
C SER A 154 12.65 7.78 13.81
N LEU A 155 11.43 7.68 13.25
CA LEU A 155 10.54 8.84 13.14
C LEU A 155 9.96 9.24 14.50
N VAL A 156 9.57 8.25 15.31
CA VAL A 156 9.05 8.49 16.67
C VAL A 156 10.12 9.15 17.55
N GLU A 157 11.37 8.69 17.49
CA GLU A 157 12.47 9.32 18.21
C GLU A 157 12.72 10.75 17.74
N MET A 158 12.64 11.00 16.43
CA MET A 158 12.76 12.36 15.86
C MET A 158 11.63 13.28 16.33
N ALA A 159 10.41 12.74 16.49
CA ALA A 159 9.22 13.46 16.93
C ALA A 159 9.27 13.86 18.42
N LYS A 160 10.11 13.19 19.21
CA LYS A 160 10.24 13.40 20.66
C LYS A 160 8.89 13.36 21.39
N PRO A 161 8.23 12.18 21.42
CA PRO A 161 6.97 12.05 22.11
C PRO A 161 7.11 12.31 23.62
N LYS A 162 6.08 12.94 24.20
CA LYS A 162 5.99 13.11 25.64
C LYS A 162 5.69 11.78 26.35
N ALA A 163 5.93 11.70 27.65
CA ALA A 163 5.75 10.50 28.45
C ALA A 163 4.29 9.98 28.45
N GLU A 164 3.33 10.85 28.23
CA GLU A 164 1.90 10.54 28.15
C GLU A 164 1.49 9.88 26.84
N ALA A 165 2.30 9.95 25.76
CA ALA A 165 2.01 9.38 24.48
C ALA A 165 1.98 7.85 24.56
N LYS A 166 0.81 7.24 24.41
CA LYS A 166 0.60 5.79 24.50
C LYS A 166 0.32 5.13 23.14
N PHE A 167 -0.11 5.92 22.18
CA PHE A 167 -0.52 5.46 20.86
C PHE A 167 0.09 6.35 19.78
N VAL A 168 0.23 5.78 18.57
CA VAL A 168 0.58 6.52 17.37
C VAL A 168 -0.57 6.35 16.39
N ARG A 169 -1.15 7.46 15.92
CA ARG A 169 -2.24 7.51 14.96
C ARG A 169 -1.72 7.99 13.62
N PHE A 170 -2.18 7.37 12.55
CA PHE A 170 -1.83 7.70 11.17
C PHE A 170 -3.08 8.10 10.41
N GLU A 171 -2.95 9.07 9.52
CA GLU A 171 -4.01 9.47 8.58
C GLU A 171 -3.48 9.44 7.15
N THR A 172 -4.29 8.91 6.24
CA THR A 172 -4.07 9.03 4.80
C THR A 172 -4.53 10.39 4.27
N PHE A 173 -4.16 10.70 3.05
CA PHE A 173 -4.68 11.90 2.36
C PHE A 173 -6.20 11.84 2.17
N ASN A 174 -6.81 13.01 1.99
CA ASN A 174 -8.22 13.15 1.61
C ASN A 174 -8.32 14.05 0.38
N LYS A 175 -8.46 13.44 -0.81
CA LYS A 175 -8.52 14.11 -2.12
C LYS A 175 -9.58 13.44 -3.01
N PRO A 176 -10.88 13.61 -2.72
CA PRO A 176 -11.95 12.94 -3.45
C PRO A 176 -12.02 13.32 -4.94
N GLU A 177 -11.42 14.43 -5.33
CA GLU A 177 -11.31 14.85 -6.74
C GLU A 177 -10.35 13.96 -7.54
N VAL A 178 -9.43 13.27 -6.88
CA VAL A 178 -8.45 12.35 -7.49
C VAL A 178 -8.73 10.90 -7.08
N ALA A 179 -9.00 10.69 -5.81
CA ALA A 179 -9.25 9.39 -5.21
C ALA A 179 -10.75 9.12 -5.14
N VAL A 180 -11.32 8.62 -6.22
CA VAL A 180 -12.78 8.46 -6.41
C VAL A 180 -13.46 7.61 -5.32
N GLY A 181 -12.73 6.70 -4.69
CA GLY A 181 -13.24 5.92 -3.55
C GLY A 181 -13.54 6.74 -2.31
N GLN A 182 -12.99 7.97 -2.22
CA GLN A 182 -13.26 8.91 -1.15
C GLN A 182 -14.51 9.79 -1.41
N GLN A 183 -15.13 9.67 -2.60
CA GLN A 183 -16.33 10.43 -2.94
C GLN A 183 -17.56 9.93 -2.17
N PRO A 184 -18.48 10.82 -1.81
CA PRO A 184 -19.75 10.42 -1.23
C PRO A 184 -20.51 9.47 -2.18
N GLY A 185 -21.06 8.39 -1.63
CA GLY A 185 -21.89 7.44 -2.37
C GLY A 185 -21.21 6.13 -2.74
N LEU A 186 -19.93 6.08 -3.03
CA LEU A 186 -19.23 4.82 -3.32
C LEU A 186 -18.92 4.04 -2.04
N PHE A 187 -18.49 4.76 -0.98
CA PHE A 187 -18.31 4.28 0.39
C PHE A 187 -18.95 5.27 1.37
N SER A 188 -20.23 5.56 1.15
CA SER A 188 -20.95 6.62 1.87
C SER A 188 -20.97 6.49 3.39
N SER A 189 -20.71 5.29 3.92
CA SER A 189 -20.64 5.00 5.35
C SER A 189 -19.23 5.07 5.93
N TYR A 190 -18.18 5.18 5.10
CA TYR A 190 -16.81 5.23 5.61
C TYR A 190 -16.40 6.67 5.93
N PRO A 191 -15.92 6.93 7.18
CA PRO A 191 -15.49 8.27 7.60
C PRO A 191 -14.07 8.57 7.08
N TRP A 192 -13.95 9.05 5.84
CA TRP A 192 -12.67 9.48 5.29
C TRP A 192 -12.08 10.69 6.06
N PRO A 193 -10.76 10.84 6.18
CA PRO A 193 -9.70 9.96 5.65
C PRO A 193 -9.56 8.64 6.40
N TYR A 194 -8.93 7.63 5.77
CA TYR A 194 -8.58 6.39 6.44
C TYR A 194 -7.60 6.64 7.58
N VAL A 195 -7.84 5.99 8.71
CA VAL A 195 -7.08 6.17 9.94
C VAL A 195 -6.66 4.82 10.48
N GLU A 196 -5.42 4.72 10.93
CA GLU A 196 -4.91 3.56 11.66
C GLU A 196 -4.17 3.97 12.92
N GLY A 197 -4.07 3.05 13.87
CA GLY A 197 -3.37 3.27 15.12
C GLY A 197 -2.52 2.08 15.54
N LEU A 198 -1.42 2.41 16.22
CA LEU A 198 -0.54 1.48 16.92
C LEU A 198 -0.40 1.89 18.38
N THR A 199 -0.12 0.94 19.26
CA THR A 199 0.43 1.28 20.57
C THR A 199 1.85 1.82 20.41
N MET A 200 2.35 2.59 21.35
CA MET A 200 3.73 3.06 21.34
C MET A 200 4.72 1.87 21.30
N ALA A 201 4.44 0.78 21.99
CA ALA A 201 5.26 -0.44 21.96
C ALA A 201 5.34 -1.07 20.55
N GLU A 202 4.22 -1.08 19.82
CA GLU A 202 4.21 -1.53 18.42
C GLU A 202 4.97 -0.56 17.50
N ALA A 203 4.81 0.74 17.71
CA ALA A 203 5.52 1.76 16.92
C ALA A 203 7.03 1.70 17.11
N MET A 204 7.49 1.42 18.33
CA MET A 204 8.91 1.28 18.68
C MET A 204 9.52 -0.08 18.34
N ASN A 205 8.71 -1.03 17.85
CA ASN A 205 9.21 -2.34 17.44
C ASN A 205 10.03 -2.23 16.14
N ASP A 206 11.16 -2.90 16.09
CA ASP A 206 12.06 -2.87 14.92
C ASP A 206 11.44 -3.37 13.61
N LEU A 207 10.38 -4.18 13.69
CA LEU A 207 9.62 -4.65 12.52
C LEU A 207 8.67 -3.59 11.96
N SER A 208 8.32 -2.54 12.72
CA SER A 208 7.50 -1.43 12.24
C SER A 208 8.29 -0.58 11.26
N PHE A 209 7.82 -0.50 10.01
CA PHE A 209 8.62 0.03 8.92
C PHE A 209 7.82 1.04 8.09
N LEU A 210 8.40 2.21 7.89
CA LEU A 210 7.89 3.23 6.97
C LEU A 210 8.55 3.03 5.61
N VAL A 211 7.73 2.71 4.63
CA VAL A 211 8.16 2.33 3.29
C VAL A 211 8.04 3.50 2.33
N THR A 212 9.10 3.75 1.57
CA THR A 212 9.19 4.79 0.54
C THR A 212 9.65 4.26 -0.81
N GLY A 213 10.03 2.97 -0.85
CA GLY A 213 10.45 2.28 -2.07
C GLY A 213 10.13 0.79 -2.05
N ALA A 214 10.20 0.17 -3.20
CA ALA A 214 10.09 -1.27 -3.36
C ALA A 214 10.83 -1.71 -4.63
N TYR A 215 11.36 -2.94 -4.62
CA TYR A 215 12.08 -3.51 -5.76
C TYR A 215 13.24 -2.64 -6.25
N GLY A 216 13.97 -1.99 -5.33
CA GLY A 216 15.10 -1.12 -5.63
C GLY A 216 14.75 0.18 -6.35
N LYS A 217 13.49 0.65 -6.25
CA LYS A 217 12.97 1.87 -6.92
C LYS A 217 12.08 2.65 -5.95
N PRO A 218 11.75 3.93 -6.24
CA PRO A 218 10.68 4.65 -5.55
C PRO A 218 9.39 3.85 -5.56
N LEU A 219 8.60 4.00 -4.50
CA LEU A 219 7.37 3.22 -4.29
C LEU A 219 6.34 3.55 -5.38
N PRO A 220 5.78 2.54 -6.11
CA PRO A 220 4.67 2.77 -7.03
C PRO A 220 3.45 3.37 -6.32
N LYS A 221 2.71 4.25 -7.01
CA LYS A 221 1.53 4.92 -6.45
C LYS A 221 0.48 3.92 -5.98
N SER A 222 0.20 2.87 -6.75
CA SER A 222 -0.72 1.79 -6.37
C SER A 222 -0.29 1.03 -5.10
N MET A 223 0.99 1.06 -4.77
CA MET A 223 1.53 0.42 -3.57
C MET A 223 1.54 1.35 -2.34
N GLY A 224 1.10 2.61 -2.48
CA GLY A 224 0.92 3.55 -1.37
C GLY A 224 1.95 4.67 -1.26
N SER A 225 2.53 5.09 -2.40
CA SER A 225 3.46 6.22 -2.51
C SER A 225 2.87 7.52 -1.93
N PRO A 226 3.72 8.50 -1.49
CA PRO A 226 5.18 8.39 -1.40
C PRO A 226 5.67 7.72 -0.13
N ILE A 227 4.80 7.52 0.87
CA ILE A 227 5.13 6.89 2.15
C ILE A 227 3.95 6.09 2.68
N ARG A 228 4.24 4.87 3.13
CA ARG A 228 3.26 3.98 3.76
C ARG A 228 3.85 3.27 4.96
N LEU A 229 2.98 2.75 5.83
CA LEU A 229 3.35 1.84 6.90
C LEU A 229 3.41 0.39 6.38
N HIS A 230 4.30 -0.43 6.94
CA HIS A 230 4.29 -1.87 6.79
C HIS A 230 4.56 -2.56 8.13
N LEU A 231 3.68 -3.49 8.49
CA LEU A 231 3.69 -4.26 9.73
C LEU A 231 3.61 -5.75 9.37
N PRO A 232 4.74 -6.48 9.29
CA PRO A 232 4.75 -7.85 8.78
C PRO A 232 3.98 -8.86 9.65
N TRP A 233 3.73 -8.55 10.92
CA TRP A 233 2.94 -9.40 11.84
C TRP A 233 1.44 -9.07 11.87
N LYS A 234 1.01 -7.98 11.23
CA LYS A 234 -0.40 -7.58 11.13
C LYS A 234 -0.95 -7.88 9.74
N TYR A 235 -2.27 -7.92 9.60
CA TYR A 235 -2.90 -7.91 8.29
C TYR A 235 -2.71 -6.58 7.56
N GLY A 236 -2.70 -6.66 6.24
CA GLY A 236 -2.33 -5.55 5.35
C GLY A 236 -3.15 -4.27 5.50
N PHE A 237 -4.39 -4.33 5.99
CA PHE A 237 -5.20 -3.13 6.25
C PHE A 237 -4.58 -2.23 7.34
N LYS A 238 -3.84 -2.79 8.29
CA LYS A 238 -3.09 -2.01 9.30
C LYS A 238 -1.90 -1.23 8.71
N SER A 239 -1.51 -1.58 7.50
CA SER A 239 -0.37 -0.96 6.80
C SER A 239 -0.87 0.19 5.92
N ILE A 240 -1.33 1.27 6.55
CA ILE A 240 -1.89 2.48 5.93
C ILE A 240 -0.97 3.07 4.86
N LYS A 241 -1.55 3.59 3.77
CA LYS A 241 -0.89 4.12 2.58
C LYS A 241 -1.08 5.62 2.46
N GLY A 242 -0.17 6.29 1.72
CA GLY A 242 -0.32 7.71 1.43
C GLY A 242 -0.44 8.56 2.70
N ILE A 243 0.46 8.35 3.66
CA ILE A 243 0.41 9.00 4.98
C ILE A 243 0.68 10.50 4.82
N VAL A 244 -0.19 11.33 5.41
CA VAL A 244 -0.05 12.78 5.49
C VAL A 244 0.05 13.28 6.92
N LYS A 245 -0.35 12.46 7.91
CA LYS A 245 -0.32 12.87 9.30
C LYS A 245 -0.03 11.69 10.24
N ILE A 246 0.78 11.98 11.27
CA ILE A 246 1.12 11.06 12.36
C ILE A 246 0.96 11.85 13.68
N SER A 247 0.16 11.32 14.61
CA SER A 247 -0.14 11.98 15.90
C SER A 247 0.07 11.03 17.06
#